data_e4acc1011e5415ffe7f77405fc045ddd
#
_entry.id   e4acc1011e5415ffe7f77405fc045ddd
#
_cell.length_a   1.000
_cell.length_b   1.000
_cell.length_c   1.000
_cell.angle_alpha   90.00
_cell.angle_beta   90.00
_cell.angle_gamma   90.00
#
_symmetry.space_group_name_H-M   'P 1'
#
loop_
_entity.id
_entity.type
_entity.pdbx_description
1 polymer ?
#
loop_
_entity_poly.entity_id
_entity_poly.type
_entity_poly.pdbx_seq_one_letter_code
_entity_poly.pdbx_strand_id
1 'polypeptide(L)'
;VTANLRFVVTVAKKYTSYGMSFSELIAEGNCGLLEAVKRFDETRGFKFITYAVWWIRQAILKALAEQSRAARPPMSQVNDLQKVEKRAARLTQQLGRAPTPEEIAVSADISLERARSAIELSQSDLSLDAPLSGEDGDDTMQTLLAMDGPGLDESFDQDALFRALHECIDHLDEREQLI
;
A
#
# COMPACT_ATOMS: atom_id res chain seq x y z
N VAL A 1 17.49 -25.43 -13.20
CA VAL A 1 16.33 -24.70 -12.64
C VAL A 1 15.38 -25.68 -11.94
N THR A 2 14.86 -26.71 -12.63
CA THR A 2 13.84 -27.64 -12.11
C THR A 2 14.20 -28.27 -10.76
N ALA A 3 15.46 -28.72 -10.56
CA ALA A 3 15.94 -29.28 -9.30
C ALA A 3 15.86 -28.32 -8.10
N ASN A 4 15.84 -27.00 -8.34
CA ASN A 4 15.84 -25.97 -7.30
C ASN A 4 14.46 -25.33 -7.05
N LEU A 5 13.39 -25.70 -7.78
CA LEU A 5 12.04 -25.15 -7.58
C LEU A 5 11.50 -25.43 -6.17
N ARG A 6 11.77 -26.62 -5.62
CA ARG A 6 11.36 -26.98 -4.25
C ARG A 6 12.02 -26.05 -3.20
N PHE A 7 13.21 -25.56 -3.50
CA PHE A 7 13.89 -24.63 -2.62
C PHE A 7 13.21 -23.24 -2.61
N VAL A 8 12.73 -22.77 -3.78
CA VAL A 8 11.93 -21.54 -3.87
C VAL A 8 10.70 -21.62 -2.97
N VAL A 9 9.98 -22.75 -3.01
CA VAL A 9 8.82 -23.00 -2.13
C VAL A 9 9.19 -22.86 -0.65
N THR A 10 10.35 -23.40 -0.24
CA THR A 10 10.82 -23.31 1.14
C THR A 10 11.13 -21.86 1.56
N VAL A 11 11.66 -21.06 0.65
CA VAL A 11 11.93 -19.64 0.89
C VAL A 11 10.62 -18.85 0.93
N ALA A 12 9.71 -19.06 -0.03
CA ALA A 12 8.43 -18.37 -0.13
C ALA A 12 7.53 -18.59 1.11
N LYS A 13 7.55 -19.77 1.71
CA LYS A 13 6.81 -20.07 2.95
C LYS A 13 7.09 -19.09 4.10
N LYS A 14 8.26 -18.46 4.14
CA LYS A 14 8.60 -17.49 5.18
C LYS A 14 7.94 -16.12 5.01
N TYR A 15 7.30 -15.90 3.87
CA TYR A 15 6.72 -14.61 3.49
C TYR A 15 5.21 -14.67 3.27
N THR A 16 4.53 -15.77 3.62
CA THR A 16 3.09 -15.97 3.38
C THR A 16 2.17 -15.03 4.14
N SER A 17 2.65 -14.38 5.21
CA SER A 17 1.85 -13.46 6.05
C SER A 17 1.94 -11.99 5.63
N TYR A 18 2.56 -11.67 4.50
CA TYR A 18 2.84 -10.29 4.11
C TYR A 18 1.92 -9.72 3.02
N GLY A 19 0.71 -10.25 2.88
CA GLY A 19 -0.32 -9.67 2.00
C GLY A 19 -0.31 -10.14 0.54
N MET A 20 0.55 -11.11 0.17
CA MET A 20 0.53 -11.76 -1.14
C MET A 20 0.12 -13.22 -1.03
N SER A 21 -0.54 -13.76 -2.07
CA SER A 21 -0.87 -15.18 -2.14
C SER A 21 0.39 -16.05 -2.25
N PHE A 22 0.33 -17.25 -1.69
CA PHE A 22 1.48 -18.18 -1.72
C PHE A 22 1.92 -18.53 -3.14
N SER A 23 0.98 -18.64 -4.07
CA SER A 23 1.26 -18.93 -5.50
C SER A 23 2.03 -17.78 -6.16
N GLU A 24 1.67 -16.54 -5.88
CA GLU A 24 2.37 -15.36 -6.39
C GLU A 24 3.79 -15.25 -5.82
N LEU A 25 3.96 -15.50 -4.50
CA LEU A 25 5.29 -15.54 -3.89
C LEU A 25 6.21 -16.60 -4.53
N ILE A 26 5.66 -17.76 -4.89
CA ILE A 26 6.42 -18.80 -5.61
C ILE A 26 6.76 -18.34 -7.04
N ALA A 27 5.81 -17.70 -7.75
CA ALA A 27 6.03 -17.19 -9.08
C ALA A 27 7.15 -16.15 -9.11
N GLU A 28 7.10 -15.17 -8.23
CA GLU A 28 8.13 -14.14 -8.09
C GLU A 28 9.48 -14.72 -7.64
N GLY A 29 9.45 -15.66 -6.71
CA GLY A 29 10.65 -16.41 -6.31
C GLY A 29 11.29 -17.18 -7.47
N ASN A 30 10.48 -17.77 -8.38
CA ASN A 30 10.97 -18.44 -9.59
C ASN A 30 11.57 -17.43 -10.57
N CYS A 31 11.00 -16.23 -10.72
CA CYS A 31 11.61 -15.15 -11.49
C CYS A 31 13.01 -14.81 -10.95
N GLY A 32 13.16 -14.67 -9.63
CA GLY A 32 14.44 -14.48 -8.98
C GLY A 32 15.43 -15.63 -9.21
N LEU A 33 14.95 -16.88 -9.18
CA LEU A 33 15.79 -18.05 -9.50
C LEU A 33 16.29 -18.01 -10.95
N LEU A 34 15.44 -17.67 -11.91
CA LEU A 34 15.82 -17.53 -13.33
C LEU A 34 16.87 -16.43 -13.53
N GLU A 35 16.74 -15.30 -12.84
CA GLU A 35 17.71 -14.22 -12.88
C GLU A 35 19.06 -14.67 -12.28
N ALA A 36 19.02 -15.44 -11.19
CA ALA A 36 20.21 -16.03 -10.60
C ALA A 36 20.95 -16.95 -11.57
N VAL A 37 20.22 -17.77 -12.36
CA VAL A 37 20.82 -18.68 -13.37
C VAL A 37 21.54 -17.90 -14.46
N LYS A 38 20.96 -16.79 -14.93
CA LYS A 38 21.59 -15.95 -15.99
C LYS A 38 22.90 -15.32 -15.56
N ARG A 39 23.04 -15.02 -14.26
CA ARG A 39 24.17 -14.28 -13.70
C ARG A 39 25.17 -15.14 -12.94
N PHE A 40 24.89 -16.42 -12.78
CA PHE A 40 25.74 -17.33 -12.03
C PHE A 40 27.00 -17.71 -12.83
N ASP A 41 28.15 -17.57 -12.18
CA ASP A 41 29.44 -17.95 -12.70
C ASP A 41 29.94 -19.19 -11.95
N GLU A 42 30.00 -20.32 -12.64
CA GLU A 42 30.41 -21.62 -12.08
C GLU A 42 31.91 -21.71 -11.78
N THR A 43 32.71 -20.81 -12.38
CA THR A 43 34.16 -20.82 -12.21
C THR A 43 34.62 -20.36 -10.84
N ARG A 44 33.72 -19.71 -10.07
CA ARG A 44 34.02 -19.16 -8.74
C ARG A 44 34.00 -20.19 -7.60
N GLY A 45 33.68 -21.45 -7.87
CA GLY A 45 33.75 -22.53 -6.89
C GLY A 45 32.65 -22.54 -5.81
N PHE A 46 31.67 -21.62 -5.85
CA PHE A 46 30.56 -21.61 -4.93
C PHE A 46 29.37 -22.44 -5.42
N LYS A 47 28.61 -23.05 -4.49
CA LYS A 47 27.39 -23.75 -4.85
C LYS A 47 26.34 -22.77 -5.36
N PHE A 48 25.68 -23.09 -6.47
CA PHE A 48 24.63 -22.27 -7.07
C PHE A 48 23.54 -21.85 -6.06
N ILE A 49 23.11 -22.75 -5.16
CA ILE A 49 22.05 -22.49 -4.20
C ILE A 49 22.38 -21.34 -3.24
N THR A 50 23.66 -21.21 -2.84
CA THR A 50 24.14 -20.12 -1.96
C THR A 50 23.99 -18.76 -2.64
N TYR A 51 24.21 -18.69 -3.93
CA TYR A 51 24.03 -17.49 -4.74
C TYR A 51 22.55 -17.21 -5.03
N ALA A 52 21.81 -18.24 -5.44
CA ALA A 52 20.40 -18.14 -5.82
C ALA A 52 19.49 -17.65 -4.67
N VAL A 53 19.77 -18.00 -3.41
CA VAL A 53 19.02 -17.53 -2.23
C VAL A 53 18.84 -16.02 -2.21
N TRP A 54 19.89 -15.29 -2.53
CA TRP A 54 19.84 -13.82 -2.51
C TRP A 54 18.90 -13.26 -3.57
N TRP A 55 18.94 -13.80 -4.78
CA TRP A 55 18.08 -13.41 -5.88
C TRP A 55 16.62 -13.75 -5.66
N ILE A 56 16.37 -14.97 -5.14
CA ILE A 56 15.00 -15.41 -4.78
C ILE A 56 14.43 -14.48 -3.72
N ARG A 57 15.18 -14.21 -2.65
CA ARG A 57 14.74 -13.31 -1.58
C ARG A 57 14.51 -11.89 -2.09
N GLN A 58 15.42 -11.38 -2.89
CA GLN A 58 15.31 -10.04 -3.47
C GLN A 58 14.07 -9.91 -4.35
N ALA A 59 13.78 -10.89 -5.19
CA ALA A 59 12.59 -10.89 -6.04
C ALA A 59 11.31 -10.90 -5.21
N ILE A 60 11.22 -11.78 -4.20
CA ILE A 60 10.06 -11.85 -3.30
C ILE A 60 9.86 -10.53 -2.53
N LEU A 61 10.92 -9.96 -1.94
CA LEU A 61 10.81 -8.70 -1.21
C LEU A 61 10.43 -7.53 -2.11
N LYS A 62 10.94 -7.51 -3.34
CA LYS A 62 10.55 -6.51 -4.34
C LYS A 62 9.07 -6.64 -4.69
N ALA A 63 8.60 -7.84 -4.98
CA ALA A 63 7.19 -8.10 -5.29
C ALA A 63 6.26 -7.72 -4.13
N LEU A 64 6.62 -8.08 -2.90
CA LEU A 64 5.89 -7.67 -1.69
C LEU A 64 5.83 -6.14 -1.56
N ALA A 65 6.91 -5.43 -1.83
CA ALA A 65 6.92 -3.97 -1.77
C ALA A 65 6.06 -3.31 -2.86
N GLU A 66 5.95 -3.95 -4.03
CA GLU A 66 5.25 -3.39 -5.21
C GLU A 66 3.79 -3.82 -5.33
N GLN A 67 3.42 -5.01 -4.84
CA GLN A 67 2.15 -5.66 -5.16
C GLN A 67 1.31 -6.04 -3.93
N SER A 68 1.83 -5.91 -2.71
CA SER A 68 1.10 -6.33 -1.50
C SER A 68 -0.06 -5.41 -1.11
N ARG A 69 -0.18 -4.23 -1.72
CA ARG A 69 -1.16 -3.19 -1.38
C ARG A 69 -1.92 -2.73 -2.61
N ALA A 70 -3.17 -2.26 -2.42
CA ALA A 70 -3.98 -1.68 -3.47
C ALA A 70 -3.32 -0.43 -4.07
N ALA A 71 -2.78 0.45 -3.22
CA ALA A 71 -1.97 1.59 -3.64
C ALA A 71 -0.48 1.25 -3.50
N ARG A 72 0.28 1.30 -4.62
CA ARG A 72 1.73 1.02 -4.63
C ARG A 72 2.52 2.15 -3.97
N PRO A 73 3.13 1.94 -2.80
CA PRO A 73 3.99 2.94 -2.19
C PRO A 73 5.37 2.99 -2.88
N PRO A 74 6.06 4.14 -2.91
CA PRO A 74 7.43 4.21 -3.37
C PRO A 74 8.38 3.42 -2.44
N MET A 75 9.45 2.84 -2.99
CA MET A 75 10.40 2.00 -2.24
C MET A 75 11.04 2.71 -1.04
N SER A 76 11.18 4.02 -1.08
CA SER A 76 11.67 4.81 0.06
C SER A 76 10.75 4.67 1.27
N GLN A 77 9.43 4.77 1.07
CA GLN A 77 8.43 4.62 2.14
C GLN A 77 8.37 3.19 2.67
N VAL A 78 8.50 2.18 1.80
CA VAL A 78 8.57 0.77 2.22
C VAL A 78 9.81 0.52 3.11
N ASN A 79 10.95 1.11 2.75
CA ASN A 79 12.16 1.01 3.55
C ASN A 79 12.00 1.72 4.91
N ASP A 80 11.33 2.87 4.94
CA ASP A 80 11.02 3.59 6.18
C ASP A 80 10.05 2.79 7.05
N LEU A 81 9.02 2.17 6.46
CA LEU A 81 8.09 1.28 7.15
C LEU A 81 8.84 0.14 7.86
N GLN A 82 9.71 -0.57 7.14
CA GLN A 82 10.49 -1.66 7.73
C GLN A 82 11.40 -1.20 8.88
N LYS A 83 11.98 0.01 8.76
CA LYS A 83 12.78 0.61 9.85
C LYS A 83 11.92 0.94 11.05
N VAL A 84 10.76 1.57 10.81
CA VAL A 84 9.79 1.97 11.85
C VAL A 84 9.28 0.74 12.59
N GLU A 85 8.81 -0.30 11.89
CA GLU A 85 8.33 -1.55 12.51
C GLU A 85 9.40 -2.21 13.39
N LYS A 86 10.61 -2.33 12.86
CA LYS A 86 11.72 -2.93 13.60
C LYS A 86 12.10 -2.13 14.84
N ARG A 87 12.06 -0.79 14.77
CA ARG A 87 12.37 0.08 15.91
C ARG A 87 11.22 0.12 16.91
N ALA A 88 9.97 0.18 16.42
CA ALA A 88 8.79 0.13 17.27
C ALA A 88 8.72 -1.16 18.10
N ALA A 89 8.94 -2.31 17.48
CA ALA A 89 8.99 -3.59 18.20
C ALA A 89 10.06 -3.61 19.30
N ARG A 90 11.23 -3.05 19.03
CA ARG A 90 12.31 -2.94 20.01
C ARG A 90 11.97 -2.00 21.16
N LEU A 91 11.42 -0.83 20.86
CA LEU A 91 11.01 0.15 21.87
C LEU A 91 9.87 -0.38 22.72
N THR A 92 8.89 -1.08 22.14
CA THR A 92 7.81 -1.74 22.88
C THR A 92 8.38 -2.74 23.90
N GLN A 93 9.37 -3.53 23.50
CA GLN A 93 10.03 -4.48 24.41
C GLN A 93 10.80 -3.78 25.55
N GLN A 94 11.40 -2.61 25.27
CA GLN A 94 12.17 -1.85 26.27
C GLN A 94 11.29 -1.04 27.22
N LEU A 95 10.23 -0.41 26.68
CA LEU A 95 9.37 0.51 27.42
C LEU A 95 8.18 -0.20 28.11
N GLY A 96 7.84 -1.42 27.67
CA GLY A 96 6.65 -2.14 28.15
C GLY A 96 5.31 -1.51 27.70
N ARG A 97 5.36 -0.48 26.79
CA ARG A 97 4.20 0.20 26.20
C ARG A 97 4.43 0.46 24.72
N ALA A 98 3.37 0.82 24.00
CA ALA A 98 3.49 1.29 22.63
C ALA A 98 4.32 2.59 22.59
N PRO A 99 5.33 2.69 21.73
CA PRO A 99 6.14 3.90 21.56
C PRO A 99 5.35 4.99 20.80
N THR A 100 5.65 6.26 21.11
CA THR A 100 5.08 7.39 20.37
C THR A 100 5.78 7.56 19.01
N PRO A 101 5.13 8.22 18.03
CA PRO A 101 5.75 8.50 16.73
C PRO A 101 7.08 9.28 16.85
N GLU A 102 7.19 10.17 17.84
CA GLU A 102 8.40 10.94 18.15
C GLU A 102 9.53 10.05 18.63
N GLU A 103 9.25 9.11 19.54
CA GLU A 103 10.23 8.14 20.06
C GLU A 103 10.75 7.23 18.94
N ILE A 104 9.84 6.82 18.03
CA ILE A 104 10.20 6.00 16.86
C ILE A 104 11.07 6.80 15.90
N ALA A 105 10.71 8.05 15.59
CA ALA A 105 11.45 8.90 14.67
C ALA A 105 12.90 9.09 15.14
N VAL A 106 13.10 9.40 16.41
CA VAL A 106 14.43 9.53 17.03
C VAL A 106 15.21 8.22 16.97
N SER A 107 14.55 7.09 17.31
CA SER A 107 15.22 5.78 17.31
C SER A 107 15.56 5.27 15.90
N ALA A 108 14.78 5.64 14.90
CA ALA A 108 14.96 5.21 13.51
C ALA A 108 15.84 6.16 12.69
N ASP A 109 16.22 7.33 13.27
CA ASP A 109 16.97 8.40 12.61
C ASP A 109 16.29 8.87 11.31
N ILE A 110 14.99 9.20 11.43
CA ILE A 110 14.15 9.74 10.35
C ILE A 110 13.36 10.95 10.85
N SER A 111 12.89 11.79 9.93
CA SER A 111 12.03 12.92 10.31
C SER A 111 10.69 12.42 10.88
N LEU A 112 10.07 13.22 11.74
CA LEU A 112 8.77 12.91 12.34
C LEU A 112 7.66 12.70 11.29
N GLU A 113 7.66 13.51 10.24
CA GLU A 113 6.70 13.36 9.13
C GLU A 113 6.85 12.01 8.43
N ARG A 114 8.08 11.57 8.14
CA ARG A 114 8.33 10.25 7.55
C ARG A 114 7.94 9.11 8.48
N ALA A 115 8.15 9.27 9.78
CA ALA A 115 7.72 8.29 10.76
C ALA A 115 6.18 8.18 10.81
N ARG A 116 5.46 9.30 10.78
CA ARG A 116 3.99 9.31 10.74
C ARG A 116 3.45 8.69 9.46
N SER A 117 3.96 9.08 8.30
CA SER A 117 3.58 8.47 7.02
C SER A 117 3.86 6.97 6.99
N ALA A 118 4.96 6.50 7.58
CA ALA A 118 5.26 5.07 7.67
C ALA A 118 4.31 4.33 8.62
N ILE A 119 3.88 4.96 9.71
CA ILE A 119 2.87 4.39 10.64
C ILE A 119 1.51 4.31 9.95
N GLU A 120 1.09 5.34 9.21
CA GLU A 120 -0.14 5.32 8.42
C GLU A 120 -0.10 4.20 7.36
N LEU A 121 1.02 4.04 6.68
CA LEU A 121 1.24 2.92 5.76
C LEU A 121 1.25 1.55 6.45
N SER A 122 1.52 1.47 7.74
CA SER A 122 1.46 0.19 8.48
C SER A 122 0.05 -0.38 8.61
N GLN A 123 -0.98 0.48 8.49
CA GLN A 123 -2.36 0.05 8.52
C GLN A 123 -2.70 -0.74 7.26
N SER A 124 -3.44 -1.84 7.41
CA SER A 124 -3.91 -2.64 6.28
C SER A 124 -5.10 -1.95 5.61
N ASP A 125 -5.17 -2.07 4.29
CA ASP A 125 -6.33 -1.63 3.53
C ASP A 125 -7.58 -2.41 3.97
N LEU A 126 -8.70 -1.71 4.16
CA LEU A 126 -10.00 -2.31 4.46
C LEU A 126 -10.83 -2.41 3.19
N SER A 127 -11.48 -3.55 2.98
CA SER A 127 -12.40 -3.70 1.86
C SER A 127 -13.69 -2.91 2.14
N LEU A 128 -14.12 -2.10 1.18
CA LEU A 128 -15.40 -1.39 1.24
C LEU A 128 -16.59 -2.36 1.17
N ASP A 129 -16.41 -3.52 0.55
CA ASP A 129 -17.42 -4.58 0.45
C ASP A 129 -17.41 -5.49 1.68
N ALA A 130 -16.58 -5.21 2.69
CA ALA A 130 -16.59 -5.99 3.92
C ALA A 130 -17.93 -5.83 4.65
N PRO A 131 -18.60 -6.94 5.04
CA PRO A 131 -19.85 -6.88 5.78
C PRO A 131 -19.64 -6.26 7.17
N LEU A 132 -20.54 -5.37 7.58
CA LEU A 132 -20.48 -4.67 8.87
C LEU A 132 -20.91 -5.54 10.05
N SER A 133 -21.85 -6.45 9.81
CA SER A 133 -22.38 -7.37 10.82
C SER A 133 -22.21 -8.81 10.34
N GLY A 134 -21.69 -9.68 11.21
CA GLY A 134 -21.71 -11.12 10.94
C GLY A 134 -23.15 -11.63 10.90
N GLU A 135 -23.43 -12.41 9.91
CA GLU A 135 -24.53 -13.36 9.71
C GLU A 135 -25.77 -12.95 8.91
N ASP A 136 -26.27 -11.70 8.87
CA ASP A 136 -27.53 -11.42 8.11
C ASP A 136 -27.66 -9.97 7.56
N GLY A 137 -26.65 -9.17 7.52
CA GLY A 137 -26.74 -7.79 7.03
C GLY A 137 -26.11 -7.62 5.65
N ASP A 138 -26.92 -7.19 4.67
CA ASP A 138 -26.44 -6.71 3.35
C ASP A 138 -25.62 -5.39 3.47
N ASP A 139 -25.46 -4.86 4.69
CA ASP A 139 -24.75 -3.61 4.94
C ASP A 139 -23.23 -3.81 4.85
N THR A 140 -22.62 -3.09 3.92
CA THR A 140 -21.16 -3.07 3.70
C THR A 140 -20.56 -1.79 4.26
N MET A 141 -19.23 -1.78 4.44
CA MET A 141 -18.46 -0.58 4.83
C MET A 141 -18.76 0.61 3.91
N GLN A 142 -19.07 0.36 2.64
CA GLN A 142 -19.42 1.38 1.65
C GLN A 142 -20.68 2.14 2.03
N THR A 143 -21.68 1.50 2.67
CA THR A 143 -22.95 2.14 3.05
C THR A 143 -22.78 3.15 4.18
N LEU A 144 -21.69 3.07 4.96
CA LEU A 144 -21.34 4.04 6.02
C LEU A 144 -20.63 5.29 5.51
N LEU A 145 -20.07 5.24 4.29
CA LEU A 145 -19.33 6.38 3.74
C LEU A 145 -20.33 7.39 3.19
N ALA A 146 -20.38 8.57 3.81
CA ALA A 146 -21.10 9.71 3.27
C ALA A 146 -20.42 10.23 2.01
N MET A 147 -21.19 10.65 1.02
CA MET A 147 -20.65 11.37 -0.13
C MET A 147 -20.19 12.76 0.31
N ASP A 148 -18.90 13.07 0.09
CA ASP A 148 -18.34 14.42 0.22
C ASP A 148 -18.77 15.26 -0.99
N GLY A 149 -20.00 15.74 -1.00
CA GLY A 149 -20.51 16.57 -2.08
C GLY A 149 -21.63 17.49 -1.58
N PRO A 150 -21.95 18.55 -2.32
CA PRO A 150 -23.11 19.36 -2.00
C PRO A 150 -24.36 18.47 -1.95
N GLY A 151 -25.18 18.65 -0.93
CA GLY A 151 -26.44 17.93 -0.81
C GLY A 151 -27.30 18.09 -2.06
N LEU A 152 -28.20 17.15 -2.29
CA LEU A 152 -29.14 17.25 -3.43
C LEU A 152 -29.88 18.59 -3.41
N ASP A 153 -30.25 19.07 -2.22
CA ASP A 153 -30.93 20.36 -2.05
C ASP A 153 -30.05 21.54 -2.50
N GLU A 154 -28.75 21.53 -2.16
CA GLU A 154 -27.81 22.58 -2.57
C GLU A 154 -27.61 22.62 -4.09
N SER A 155 -27.60 21.44 -4.76
CA SER A 155 -27.47 21.37 -6.20
C SER A 155 -28.70 21.94 -6.91
N PHE A 156 -29.91 21.69 -6.40
CA PHE A 156 -31.15 22.25 -6.90
C PHE A 156 -31.22 23.77 -6.72
N ASP A 157 -30.77 24.26 -5.54
CA ASP A 157 -30.71 25.69 -5.25
C ASP A 157 -29.72 26.42 -6.16
N GLN A 158 -28.56 25.80 -6.43
CA GLN A 158 -27.59 26.35 -7.39
C GLN A 158 -28.18 26.42 -8.80
N ASP A 159 -28.83 25.36 -9.28
CA ASP A 159 -29.48 25.33 -10.60
C ASP A 159 -30.65 26.32 -10.70
N ALA A 160 -31.39 26.56 -9.62
CA ALA A 160 -32.44 27.57 -9.57
C ALA A 160 -31.84 28.99 -9.60
N LEU A 161 -30.74 29.22 -8.88
CA LEU A 161 -30.00 30.47 -8.88
C LEU A 161 -29.42 30.78 -10.27
N PHE A 162 -28.80 29.80 -10.93
CA PHE A 162 -28.28 29.96 -12.28
C PHE A 162 -29.36 30.29 -13.29
N ARG A 163 -30.54 29.65 -13.21
CA ARG A 163 -31.68 29.96 -14.06
C ARG A 163 -32.18 31.39 -13.85
N ALA A 164 -32.38 31.81 -12.60
CA ALA A 164 -32.80 33.14 -12.26
C ALA A 164 -31.79 34.21 -12.72
N LEU A 165 -30.49 33.93 -12.59
CA LEU A 165 -29.42 34.80 -13.13
C LEU A 165 -29.47 34.93 -14.64
N HIS A 166 -29.66 33.83 -15.38
CA HIS A 166 -29.79 33.89 -16.86
C HIS A 166 -31.02 34.67 -17.26
N GLU A 167 -32.17 34.46 -16.62
CA GLU A 167 -33.37 35.26 -16.87
C GLU A 167 -33.14 36.76 -16.62
N CYS A 168 -32.41 37.12 -15.58
CA CYS A 168 -32.05 38.51 -15.33
C CYS A 168 -31.13 39.08 -16.39
N ILE A 169 -30.14 38.33 -16.87
CA ILE A 169 -29.19 38.72 -17.90
C ILE A 169 -29.90 38.92 -19.23
N ASP A 170 -30.85 38.04 -19.57
CA ASP A 170 -31.64 38.14 -20.80
C ASP A 170 -32.53 39.40 -20.87
N HIS A 171 -32.83 40.02 -19.72
CA HIS A 171 -33.58 41.29 -19.65
C HIS A 171 -32.70 42.55 -19.76
N LEU A 172 -31.37 42.40 -19.82
CA LEU A 172 -30.43 43.49 -20.00
C LEU A 172 -30.21 43.83 -21.46
N ASP A 173 -29.81 45.11 -21.74
CA ASP A 173 -29.48 45.53 -23.09
C ASP A 173 -28.25 44.78 -23.64
N GLU A 174 -28.15 44.57 -24.99
CA GLU A 174 -27.08 43.86 -25.67
C GLU A 174 -25.66 44.33 -25.27
N ARG A 175 -25.48 45.56 -24.85
CA ARG A 175 -24.21 46.10 -24.39
C ARG A 175 -23.88 45.69 -22.95
N GLU A 176 -24.88 45.45 -22.13
CA GLU A 176 -24.75 45.06 -20.74
C GLU A 176 -24.58 43.52 -20.59
N GLN A 177 -25.06 42.77 -21.53
CA GLN A 177 -24.87 41.32 -21.63
C GLN A 177 -23.44 40.91 -22.01
N LEU A 178 -22.64 41.84 -22.57
CA LEU A 178 -21.28 41.61 -23.03
C LEU A 178 -20.18 41.90 -22.00
N ILE A 179 -20.53 42.35 -20.81
CA ILE A 179 -19.61 42.62 -19.70
C ILE A 179 -19.58 41.42 -18.72
#